data_b9f0fa46c29529eda80b99c329d9ece1
#
_entry.id   b9f0fa46c29529eda80b99c329d9ece1
#
_cell.length_a   1.000
_cell.length_b   1.000
_cell.length_c   1.000
_cell.angle_alpha   90.00
_cell.angle_beta   90.00
_cell.angle_gamma   90.00
#
_symmetry.space_group_name_H-M   'P 1'
#
loop_
_entity.id
_entity.type
_entity.pdbx_description
1 polymer ?
#
loop_
_entity_poly.entity_id
_entity_poly.type
_entity_poly.pdbx_seq_one_letter_code
_entity_poly.pdbx_strand_id
1 'polypeptide(L)'
;SYETLFLGSTTAKRILKTIFPKIKIDYRERFSRLSYSKRKNISKLSPRTAIIAFNLNDIYSIAETLRSQKGGAAIVLGALSPRTRNSQVEMYEKQNVNYLVATDAIGMGLNLNIEHVAFSSLKKFDGKFHRQLNLSEIGQIAGRAGRYLNDGYFGTSGDSGEISSDDVENLESHKFEEIRTIFWRNFNLNFNNASSLLKSLDEKPNEQWLRRINECED
;
A
#
# COMPACT_ATOMS: atom_id res chain seq x y z
N SER A 1 -5.00 -31.04 12.57
CA SER A 1 -4.53 -30.52 11.27
C SER A 1 -4.75 -29.01 11.27
N TYR A 2 -3.79 -28.25 10.76
CA TYR A 2 -3.90 -26.81 10.62
C TYR A 2 -4.17 -26.49 9.15
N GLU A 3 -5.06 -25.51 8.90
CA GLU A 3 -5.30 -24.96 7.58
C GLU A 3 -4.59 -23.60 7.47
N THR A 4 -3.81 -23.40 6.42
CA THR A 4 -3.10 -22.15 6.18
C THR A 4 -3.72 -21.44 4.98
N LEU A 5 -4.14 -20.20 5.15
CA LEU A 5 -4.75 -19.37 4.13
C LEU A 5 -3.78 -18.24 3.73
N PHE A 6 -3.48 -18.15 2.42
CA PHE A 6 -2.73 -17.04 1.83
C PHE A 6 -3.69 -16.10 1.13
N LEU A 7 -3.74 -14.85 1.56
CA LEU A 7 -4.52 -13.79 0.93
C LEU A 7 -3.57 -12.83 0.21
N GLY A 8 -3.78 -12.62 -1.07
CA GLY A 8 -2.90 -11.76 -1.85
C GLY A 8 -3.35 -11.55 -3.28
N SER A 9 -2.53 -10.83 -4.04
CA SER A 9 -2.72 -10.61 -5.47
C SER A 9 -2.45 -11.87 -6.28
N THR A 10 -3.05 -11.95 -7.48
CA THR A 10 -2.75 -12.99 -8.48
C THR A 10 -1.27 -13.04 -8.88
N THR A 11 -0.52 -11.94 -8.68
CA THR A 11 0.93 -11.86 -8.93
C THR A 11 1.74 -12.88 -8.14
N ALA A 12 1.24 -13.29 -6.96
CA ALA A 12 1.88 -14.31 -6.11
C ALA A 12 1.55 -15.76 -6.54
N LYS A 13 0.63 -15.97 -7.47
CA LYS A 13 0.14 -17.31 -7.85
C LYS A 13 1.26 -18.26 -8.28
N ARG A 14 2.18 -17.78 -9.11
CA ARG A 14 3.28 -18.57 -9.64
C ARG A 14 4.22 -19.05 -8.53
N ILE A 15 4.68 -18.12 -7.70
CA ILE A 15 5.61 -18.42 -6.62
C ILE A 15 4.98 -19.32 -5.56
N LEU A 16 3.71 -19.10 -5.22
CA LEU A 16 2.98 -19.95 -4.28
C LEU A 16 2.82 -21.37 -4.79
N LYS A 17 2.59 -21.59 -6.09
CA LYS A 17 2.56 -22.92 -6.68
C LYS A 17 3.93 -23.61 -6.68
N THR A 18 5.01 -22.84 -6.80
CA THR A 18 6.38 -23.38 -6.70
C THR A 18 6.67 -23.86 -5.29
N ILE A 19 6.27 -23.09 -4.27
CA ILE A 19 6.53 -23.44 -2.85
C ILE A 19 5.57 -24.53 -2.37
N PHE A 20 4.31 -24.45 -2.77
CA PHE A 20 3.23 -25.35 -2.36
C PHE A 20 2.55 -25.96 -3.59
N PRO A 21 3.09 -27.03 -4.19
CA PRO A 21 2.55 -27.60 -5.42
C PRO A 21 1.10 -28.05 -5.34
N LYS A 22 0.61 -28.38 -4.13
CA LYS A 22 -0.77 -28.83 -3.88
C LYS A 22 -1.70 -27.72 -3.40
N ILE A 23 -1.27 -26.44 -3.45
CA ILE A 23 -2.10 -25.32 -3.00
C ILE A 23 -3.39 -25.22 -3.86
N LYS A 24 -4.53 -25.07 -3.21
CA LYS A 24 -5.78 -24.72 -3.86
C LYS A 24 -5.83 -23.20 -3.98
N ILE A 25 -6.18 -22.70 -5.15
CA ILE A 25 -6.27 -21.27 -5.42
C ILE A 25 -7.71 -20.94 -5.77
N ASP A 26 -8.34 -20.09 -4.95
CA ASP A 26 -9.65 -19.50 -5.23
C ASP A 26 -9.43 -18.04 -5.64
N TYR A 27 -9.94 -17.68 -6.81
CA TYR A 27 -9.79 -16.35 -7.37
C TYR A 27 -11.11 -15.59 -7.25
N ARG A 28 -11.03 -14.39 -6.68
CA ARG A 28 -12.15 -13.48 -6.55
C ARG A 28 -11.86 -12.20 -7.32
N GLU A 29 -12.63 -11.94 -8.34
CA GLU A 29 -12.56 -10.68 -9.07
C GLU A 29 -13.09 -9.52 -8.23
N ARG A 30 -12.55 -8.34 -8.49
CA ARG A 30 -13.10 -7.11 -7.94
C ARG A 30 -14.43 -6.83 -8.63
N PHE A 31 -15.48 -6.58 -7.84
CA PHE A 31 -16.82 -6.29 -8.39
C PHE A 31 -16.95 -4.85 -8.90
N SER A 32 -16.30 -3.89 -8.23
CA SER A 32 -16.38 -2.47 -8.58
C SER A 32 -15.28 -2.07 -9.57
N ARG A 33 -15.53 -1.09 -10.42
CA ARG A 33 -14.49 -0.52 -11.30
C ARG A 33 -13.57 0.40 -10.51
N LEU A 34 -12.32 0.48 -10.95
CA LEU A 34 -11.35 1.46 -10.50
C LEU A 34 -10.98 2.33 -11.70
N SER A 35 -11.23 3.64 -11.61
CA SER A 35 -11.06 4.54 -12.75
C SER A 35 -10.17 5.73 -12.41
N TYR A 36 -9.31 6.12 -13.35
CA TYR A 36 -8.41 7.26 -13.20
C TYR A 36 -9.15 8.59 -13.38
N SER A 37 -9.07 9.47 -12.37
CA SER A 37 -9.78 10.74 -12.31
C SER A 37 -8.90 11.96 -12.69
N LYS A 38 -7.72 11.71 -13.24
CA LYS A 38 -6.71 12.74 -13.54
C LYS A 38 -6.23 13.50 -12.29
N ARG A 39 -5.40 14.53 -12.51
CA ARG A 39 -4.92 15.43 -11.46
C ARG A 39 -5.99 16.44 -11.07
N LYS A 40 -6.19 16.64 -9.75
CA LYS A 40 -7.10 17.64 -9.19
C LYS A 40 -6.43 18.43 -8.08
N ASN A 41 -6.72 19.72 -7.99
CA ASN A 41 -6.31 20.50 -6.82
C ASN A 41 -7.06 20.00 -5.57
N ILE A 42 -6.43 20.10 -4.40
CA ILE A 42 -7.01 19.69 -3.11
C ILE A 42 -8.38 20.36 -2.87
N SER A 43 -8.50 21.63 -3.23
CA SER A 43 -9.76 22.39 -3.11
C SER A 43 -10.91 21.86 -3.98
N LYS A 44 -10.59 21.11 -5.04
CA LYS A 44 -11.57 20.53 -5.98
C LYS A 44 -11.86 19.05 -5.74
N LEU A 45 -11.24 18.46 -4.72
CA LEU A 45 -11.52 17.06 -4.33
C LEU A 45 -12.93 16.94 -3.75
N SER A 46 -13.61 15.88 -4.12
CA SER A 46 -14.94 15.53 -3.60
C SER A 46 -14.87 14.98 -2.17
N PRO A 47 -15.95 15.03 -1.39
CA PRO A 47 -16.06 14.27 -0.15
C PRO A 47 -15.70 12.80 -0.34
N ARG A 48 -15.41 12.11 0.75
CA ARG A 48 -14.98 10.70 0.78
C ARG A 48 -13.68 10.43 0.01
N THR A 49 -12.80 11.47 -0.10
CA THR A 49 -11.47 11.34 -0.66
C THR A 49 -10.44 11.07 0.43
N ALA A 50 -9.56 10.08 0.18
CA ALA A 50 -8.33 9.87 0.92
C ALA A 50 -7.16 10.49 0.14
N ILE A 51 -6.45 11.42 0.76
CA ILE A 51 -5.25 12.05 0.20
C ILE A 51 -4.02 11.35 0.77
N ILE A 52 -3.15 10.88 -0.10
CA ILE A 52 -1.98 10.08 0.26
C ILE A 52 -0.73 10.94 0.19
N ALA A 53 -0.01 11.00 1.31
CA ALA A 53 1.27 11.67 1.44
C ALA A 53 2.26 10.79 2.24
N PHE A 54 3.57 10.97 2.03
CA PHE A 54 4.60 10.08 2.58
C PHE A 54 5.53 10.76 3.58
N ASN A 55 5.33 12.04 3.85
CA ASN A 55 6.05 12.73 4.92
C ASN A 55 5.07 13.48 5.84
N LEU A 56 5.48 13.69 7.09
CA LEU A 56 4.63 14.30 8.11
C LEU A 56 4.28 15.76 7.80
N ASN A 57 5.22 16.52 7.23
CA ASN A 57 4.98 17.92 6.91
C ASN A 57 3.88 18.07 5.86
N ASP A 58 3.91 17.26 4.80
CA ASP A 58 2.87 17.27 3.76
C ASP A 58 1.52 16.85 4.35
N ILE A 59 1.49 15.82 5.20
CA ILE A 59 0.27 15.33 5.85
C ILE A 59 -0.39 16.44 6.67
N TYR A 60 0.37 17.13 7.53
CA TYR A 60 -0.17 18.19 8.35
C TYR A 60 -0.55 19.42 7.53
N SER A 61 0.23 19.78 6.51
CA SER A 61 -0.09 20.89 5.60
C SER A 61 -1.41 20.64 4.83
N ILE A 62 -1.58 19.43 4.32
CA ILE A 62 -2.81 19.02 3.63
C ILE A 62 -4.00 19.02 4.60
N ALA A 63 -3.82 18.46 5.81
CA ALA A 63 -4.88 18.43 6.81
C ALA A 63 -5.31 19.84 7.24
N GLU A 64 -4.36 20.78 7.38
CA GLU A 64 -4.65 22.18 7.69
C GLU A 64 -5.38 22.89 6.54
N THR A 65 -4.97 22.63 5.32
CA THR A 65 -5.68 23.12 4.12
C THR A 65 -7.13 22.62 4.08
N LEU A 66 -7.33 21.34 4.37
CA LEU A 66 -8.68 20.77 4.43
C LEU A 66 -9.49 21.31 5.62
N ARG A 67 -8.83 21.58 6.76
CA ARG A 67 -9.47 22.19 7.91
C ARG A 67 -10.01 23.59 7.59
N SER A 68 -9.22 24.39 6.92
CA SER A 68 -9.60 25.78 6.57
C SER A 68 -10.65 25.86 5.46
N GLN A 69 -10.64 24.92 4.50
CA GLN A 69 -11.47 25.00 3.29
C GLN A 69 -12.64 24.03 3.24
N LYS A 70 -12.58 22.92 3.96
CA LYS A 70 -13.48 21.77 3.79
C LYS A 70 -14.02 21.18 5.10
N GLY A 71 -13.79 21.84 6.24
CA GLY A 71 -14.29 21.39 7.55
C GLY A 71 -13.41 20.34 8.23
N GLY A 72 -12.27 19.98 7.67
CA GLY A 72 -11.30 19.10 8.30
C GLY A 72 -11.10 17.74 7.62
N ALA A 73 -10.14 17.00 8.16
CA ALA A 73 -9.81 15.65 7.73
C ALA A 73 -9.38 14.79 8.92
N ALA A 74 -9.66 13.50 8.85
CA ALA A 74 -9.04 12.53 9.73
C ALA A 74 -7.61 12.22 9.24
N ILE A 75 -6.70 11.90 10.18
CA ILE A 75 -5.31 11.59 9.87
C ILE A 75 -5.02 10.13 10.25
N VAL A 76 -4.52 9.34 9.31
CA VAL A 76 -4.18 7.93 9.52
C VAL A 76 -2.74 7.65 9.12
N LEU A 77 -1.88 7.41 10.12
CA LEU A 77 -0.47 7.12 9.97
C LEU A 77 -0.13 5.76 10.57
N GLY A 78 0.90 5.11 10.03
CA GLY A 78 1.43 3.86 10.60
C GLY A 78 1.92 4.01 12.04
N ALA A 79 2.51 5.17 12.37
CA ALA A 79 3.07 5.48 13.69
C ALA A 79 2.02 5.79 14.78
N LEU A 80 0.74 5.96 14.43
CA LEU A 80 -0.31 6.21 15.41
C LEU A 80 -0.59 4.98 16.28
N SER A 81 -0.84 5.22 17.57
CA SER A 81 -1.34 4.17 18.45
C SER A 81 -2.66 3.58 17.90
N PRO A 82 -2.96 2.29 18.14
CA PRO A 82 -4.21 1.69 17.67
C PRO A 82 -5.45 2.47 18.12
N ARG A 83 -5.46 2.97 19.35
CA ARG A 83 -6.57 3.77 19.89
C ARG A 83 -6.76 5.06 19.10
N THR A 84 -5.69 5.82 18.87
CA THR A 84 -5.77 7.09 18.13
C THR A 84 -6.18 6.83 16.69
N ARG A 85 -5.62 5.80 16.05
CA ARG A 85 -5.99 5.41 14.68
C ARG A 85 -7.47 5.07 14.58
N ASN A 86 -8.00 4.27 15.50
CA ASN A 86 -9.42 3.90 15.52
C ASN A 86 -10.32 5.14 15.70
N SER A 87 -9.96 6.10 16.56
CA SER A 87 -10.72 7.34 16.71
C SER A 87 -10.74 8.18 15.43
N GLN A 88 -9.62 8.26 14.69
CA GLN A 88 -9.56 8.97 13.42
C GLN A 88 -10.40 8.27 12.34
N VAL A 89 -10.35 6.94 12.29
CA VAL A 89 -11.17 6.12 11.40
C VAL A 89 -12.66 6.35 11.72
N GLU A 90 -13.03 6.34 12.98
CA GLU A 90 -14.42 6.55 13.43
C GLU A 90 -14.94 7.94 13.04
N MET A 91 -14.12 9.00 13.20
CA MET A 91 -14.48 10.36 12.75
C MET A 91 -14.81 10.40 11.25
N TYR A 92 -14.02 9.70 10.43
CA TYR A 92 -14.23 9.63 8.99
C TYR A 92 -15.45 8.78 8.63
N GLU A 93 -15.62 7.61 9.26
CA GLU A 93 -16.77 6.72 8.99
C GLU A 93 -18.11 7.34 9.42
N LYS A 94 -18.13 8.03 10.56
CA LYS A 94 -19.31 8.77 11.05
C LYS A 94 -19.58 10.08 10.29
N GLN A 95 -18.76 10.40 9.28
CA GLN A 95 -18.88 11.63 8.47
C GLN A 95 -18.75 12.93 9.28
N ASN A 96 -18.09 12.89 10.45
CA ASN A 96 -17.73 14.10 11.19
C ASN A 96 -16.72 14.93 10.38
N VAL A 97 -15.91 14.26 9.56
CA VAL A 97 -15.05 14.84 8.52
C VAL A 97 -15.22 14.04 7.22
N ASN A 98 -15.13 14.72 6.10
CA ASN A 98 -15.35 14.11 4.78
C ASN A 98 -14.06 13.69 4.06
N TYR A 99 -12.91 14.02 4.63
CA TYR A 99 -11.61 13.75 4.04
C TYR A 99 -10.74 12.95 4.99
N LEU A 100 -9.84 12.18 4.39
CA LEU A 100 -8.81 11.42 5.10
C LEU A 100 -7.44 11.83 4.54
N VAL A 101 -6.47 12.08 5.40
CA VAL A 101 -5.06 12.22 5.00
C VAL A 101 -4.29 11.05 5.59
N ALA A 102 -3.59 10.32 4.76
CA ALA A 102 -2.96 9.07 5.20
C ALA A 102 -1.63 8.80 4.48
N THR A 103 -0.84 7.90 5.05
CA THR A 103 0.27 7.23 4.35
C THR A 103 -0.23 5.99 3.61
N ASP A 104 0.69 5.20 3.06
CA ASP A 104 0.42 3.85 2.55
C ASP A 104 -0.15 2.87 3.59
N ALA A 105 -0.10 3.23 4.88
CA ALA A 105 -0.78 2.48 5.96
C ALA A 105 -2.28 2.24 5.71
N ILE A 106 -2.94 3.08 4.90
CA ILE A 106 -4.33 2.86 4.45
C ILE A 106 -4.44 1.59 3.60
N GLY A 107 -3.36 1.18 2.94
CA GLY A 107 -3.33 0.01 2.06
C GLY A 107 -3.56 -1.32 2.77
N MET A 108 -3.45 -1.40 4.10
CA MET A 108 -3.60 -2.64 4.86
C MET A 108 -4.38 -2.45 6.16
N GLY A 109 -5.20 -3.44 6.50
CA GLY A 109 -5.81 -3.58 7.82
C GLY A 109 -6.95 -2.62 8.18
N LEU A 110 -7.30 -1.67 7.31
CA LEU A 110 -8.38 -0.72 7.55
C LEU A 110 -9.55 -0.96 6.60
N ASN A 111 -10.75 -0.93 7.17
CA ASN A 111 -11.99 -1.05 6.43
C ASN A 111 -12.67 0.32 6.37
N LEU A 112 -12.35 1.09 5.32
CA LEU A 112 -12.78 2.47 5.14
C LEU A 112 -13.67 2.59 3.89
N ASN A 113 -14.72 3.40 3.99
CA ASN A 113 -15.56 3.72 2.85
C ASN A 113 -14.95 4.93 2.09
N ILE A 114 -14.01 4.64 1.20
CA ILE A 114 -13.31 5.62 0.38
C ILE A 114 -13.86 5.54 -1.04
N GLU A 115 -14.25 6.68 -1.61
CA GLU A 115 -14.70 6.75 -3.00
C GLU A 115 -13.56 7.15 -3.94
N HIS A 116 -12.65 8.00 -3.46
CA HIS A 116 -11.56 8.52 -4.25
C HIS A 116 -10.24 8.49 -3.48
N VAL A 117 -9.17 8.05 -4.12
CA VAL A 117 -7.79 8.13 -3.63
C VAL A 117 -7.01 9.13 -4.46
N ALA A 118 -6.46 10.17 -3.81
CA ALA A 118 -5.66 11.21 -4.44
C ALA A 118 -4.23 11.18 -3.92
N PHE A 119 -3.26 10.89 -4.77
CA PHE A 119 -1.84 10.90 -4.41
C PHE A 119 -1.31 12.33 -4.45
N SER A 120 -0.91 12.89 -3.32
CA SER A 120 -0.21 14.19 -3.27
C SER A 120 1.27 14.06 -3.61
N SER A 121 1.82 12.85 -3.56
CA SER A 121 3.15 12.49 -4.03
C SER A 121 3.14 11.06 -4.55
N LEU A 122 3.89 10.81 -5.62
CA LEU A 122 4.20 9.47 -6.14
C LEU A 122 5.61 9.01 -5.70
N LYS A 123 6.26 9.78 -4.80
CA LYS A 123 7.58 9.47 -4.24
C LYS A 123 7.46 9.23 -2.76
N LYS A 124 8.19 8.22 -2.26
CA LYS A 124 8.34 7.96 -0.83
C LYS A 124 9.81 7.78 -0.45
N PHE A 125 10.10 8.02 0.81
CA PHE A 125 11.36 7.63 1.42
C PHE A 125 11.25 6.19 1.93
N ASP A 126 12.16 5.31 1.51
CA ASP A 126 12.15 3.88 1.83
C ASP A 126 13.06 3.51 3.03
N GLY A 127 13.54 4.51 3.76
CA GLY A 127 14.51 4.36 4.84
C GLY A 127 15.93 4.75 4.43
N LYS A 128 16.24 4.74 3.12
CA LYS A 128 17.56 5.10 2.57
C LYS A 128 17.50 6.17 1.50
N PHE A 129 16.55 6.04 0.57
CA PHE A 129 16.45 6.90 -0.61
C PHE A 129 15.01 7.33 -0.86
N HIS A 130 14.87 8.51 -1.47
CA HIS A 130 13.61 8.89 -2.09
C HIS A 130 13.46 8.16 -3.43
N ARG A 131 12.43 7.35 -3.56
CA ARG A 131 12.11 6.62 -4.77
C ARG A 131 10.67 6.80 -5.22
N GLN A 132 10.42 6.55 -6.47
CA GLN A 132 9.05 6.46 -7.00
C GLN A 132 8.34 5.25 -6.39
N LEU A 133 7.04 5.37 -6.20
CA LEU A 133 6.18 4.23 -5.94
C LEU A 133 6.21 3.30 -7.15
N ASN A 134 6.28 2.01 -6.90
CA ASN A 134 6.07 1.04 -7.97
C ASN A 134 4.57 0.86 -8.25
N LEU A 135 4.25 0.31 -9.41
CA LEU A 135 2.87 0.17 -9.87
C LEU A 135 1.99 -0.64 -8.91
N SER A 136 2.56 -1.66 -8.27
CA SER A 136 1.83 -2.49 -7.31
C SER A 136 1.52 -1.76 -6.00
N GLU A 137 2.41 -0.86 -5.55
CA GLU A 137 2.17 0.01 -4.39
C GLU A 137 1.03 1.00 -4.70
N ILE A 138 1.08 1.64 -5.87
CA ILE A 138 -0.01 2.53 -6.34
C ILE A 138 -1.31 1.74 -6.40
N GLY A 139 -1.30 0.57 -7.01
CA GLY A 139 -2.48 -0.29 -7.14
C GLY A 139 -3.06 -0.76 -5.81
N GLN A 140 -2.21 -1.09 -4.84
CA GLN A 140 -2.64 -1.48 -3.49
C GLN A 140 -3.34 -0.34 -2.75
N ILE A 141 -2.82 0.88 -2.87
CA ILE A 141 -3.38 2.07 -2.25
C ILE A 141 -4.63 2.52 -3.00
N ALA A 142 -4.56 2.69 -4.34
CA ALA A 142 -5.69 3.08 -5.18
C ALA A 142 -6.85 2.09 -5.09
N GLY A 143 -6.54 0.79 -4.95
CA GLY A 143 -7.52 -0.27 -4.77
C GLY A 143 -8.39 -0.15 -3.51
N ARG A 144 -8.08 0.80 -2.61
CA ARG A 144 -8.93 1.14 -1.46
C ARG A 144 -10.11 2.03 -1.82
N ALA A 145 -10.05 2.69 -2.99
CA ALA A 145 -11.20 3.43 -3.50
C ALA A 145 -12.24 2.48 -4.08
N GLY A 146 -13.49 2.75 -3.79
CA GLY A 146 -14.63 1.90 -4.16
C GLY A 146 -14.73 0.64 -3.29
N ARG A 147 -15.94 0.25 -2.99
CA ARG A 147 -16.18 -0.90 -2.13
C ARG A 147 -17.36 -1.70 -2.65
N TYR A 148 -17.16 -3.01 -2.75
CA TYR A 148 -18.18 -3.96 -3.17
C TYR A 148 -18.78 -3.57 -4.53
N LEU A 149 -19.94 -2.96 -4.57
CA LEU A 149 -20.64 -2.53 -5.80
C LEU A 149 -20.40 -1.05 -6.15
N ASN A 150 -19.74 -0.28 -5.28
CA ASN A 150 -19.47 1.13 -5.53
C ASN A 150 -18.15 1.27 -6.26
N ASP A 151 -18.18 1.93 -7.42
CA ASP A 151 -16.98 2.24 -8.19
C ASP A 151 -16.04 3.16 -7.41
N GLY A 152 -14.74 2.98 -7.64
CA GLY A 152 -13.69 3.76 -7.02
C GLY A 152 -12.94 4.60 -8.03
N TYR A 153 -12.42 5.72 -7.56
CA TYR A 153 -11.62 6.62 -8.38
C TYR A 153 -10.24 6.81 -7.76
N PHE A 154 -9.24 6.99 -8.61
CA PHE A 154 -7.90 7.37 -8.15
C PHE A 154 -7.31 8.44 -9.06
N GLY A 155 -6.39 9.21 -8.53
CA GLY A 155 -5.73 10.28 -9.29
C GLY A 155 -4.62 10.91 -8.48
N THR A 156 -4.09 12.02 -8.97
CA THR A 156 -3.06 12.79 -8.29
C THR A 156 -3.57 14.14 -7.81
N SER A 157 -2.90 14.76 -6.87
CA SER A 157 -3.24 16.08 -6.36
C SER A 157 -1.99 16.91 -6.06
N GLY A 158 -2.19 18.22 -5.84
CA GLY A 158 -1.08 19.14 -5.54
C GLY A 158 -0.06 19.20 -6.67
N ASP A 159 1.23 19.12 -6.30
CA ASP A 159 2.36 19.17 -7.24
C ASP A 159 2.81 17.79 -7.74
N SER A 160 2.08 16.75 -7.38
CA SER A 160 2.29 15.42 -7.93
C SER A 160 2.05 15.42 -9.43
N GLY A 161 2.96 14.85 -10.20
CA GLY A 161 2.79 14.64 -11.63
C GLY A 161 1.58 13.75 -11.94
N GLU A 162 1.23 13.64 -13.22
CA GLU A 162 0.22 12.68 -13.67
C GLU A 162 0.82 11.27 -13.76
N ILE A 163 -0.02 10.27 -13.61
CA ILE A 163 0.35 8.86 -13.85
C ILE A 163 0.35 8.65 -15.38
N SER A 164 1.32 7.92 -15.90
CA SER A 164 1.39 7.63 -17.34
C SER A 164 0.16 6.86 -17.83
N SER A 165 -0.20 7.02 -19.10
CA SER A 165 -1.34 6.31 -19.68
C SER A 165 -1.22 4.79 -19.58
N ASP A 166 -0.01 4.26 -19.77
CA ASP A 166 0.26 2.82 -19.69
C ASP A 166 0.11 2.30 -18.26
N ASP A 167 0.59 3.07 -17.27
CA ASP A 167 0.41 2.74 -15.86
C ASP A 167 -1.06 2.81 -15.44
N VAL A 168 -1.80 3.81 -15.94
CA VAL A 168 -3.25 3.94 -15.71
C VAL A 168 -3.98 2.71 -16.24
N GLU A 169 -3.71 2.28 -17.48
CA GLU A 169 -4.32 1.08 -18.06
C GLU A 169 -4.01 -0.17 -17.23
N ASN A 170 -2.77 -0.32 -16.79
CA ASN A 170 -2.36 -1.44 -15.93
C ASN A 170 -3.03 -1.41 -14.55
N LEU A 171 -3.21 -0.23 -13.96
CA LEU A 171 -3.90 -0.05 -12.66
C LEU A 171 -5.39 -0.37 -12.78
N GLU A 172 -6.07 0.16 -13.81
CA GLU A 172 -7.50 -0.06 -14.06
C GLU A 172 -7.81 -1.53 -14.39
N SER A 173 -6.93 -2.18 -15.16
CA SER A 173 -7.05 -3.59 -15.51
C SER A 173 -6.44 -4.56 -14.49
N HIS A 174 -5.91 -4.06 -13.36
CA HIS A 174 -5.21 -4.83 -12.33
C HIS A 174 -4.08 -5.72 -12.87
N LYS A 175 -3.35 -5.23 -13.87
CA LYS A 175 -2.21 -5.87 -14.50
C LYS A 175 -0.93 -5.49 -13.78
N PHE A 176 -0.36 -6.39 -13.01
CA PHE A 176 0.90 -6.17 -12.29
C PHE A 176 1.90 -7.25 -12.61
N GLU A 177 3.19 -6.95 -12.46
CA GLU A 177 4.25 -7.93 -12.66
C GLU A 177 4.14 -9.10 -11.69
N GLU A 178 4.38 -10.31 -12.20
CA GLU A 178 4.40 -11.52 -11.38
C GLU A 178 5.59 -11.51 -10.41
N ILE A 179 5.36 -11.91 -9.17
CA ILE A 179 6.41 -12.14 -8.18
C ILE A 179 7.17 -13.39 -8.61
N ARG A 180 8.45 -13.21 -8.97
CA ARG A 180 9.34 -14.30 -9.39
C ARG A 180 10.30 -14.74 -8.30
N THR A 181 10.61 -13.84 -7.36
CA THR A 181 11.56 -14.08 -6.28
C THR A 181 11.00 -13.58 -4.97
N ILE A 182 11.33 -14.28 -3.88
CA ILE A 182 11.04 -13.87 -2.52
C ILE A 182 12.34 -13.54 -1.82
N PHE A 183 12.33 -12.48 -1.06
CA PHE A 183 13.46 -12.15 -0.20
C PHE A 183 13.55 -13.16 0.93
N TRP A 184 14.77 -13.63 1.17
CA TRP A 184 15.07 -14.65 2.16
C TRP A 184 16.21 -14.20 3.09
N ARG A 185 16.11 -14.61 4.34
CA ARG A 185 17.13 -14.45 5.36
C ARG A 185 17.32 -15.80 6.07
N ASN A 186 18.57 -16.18 6.31
CA ASN A 186 18.83 -17.39 7.09
C ASN A 186 18.32 -17.19 8.53
N PHE A 187 17.44 -18.06 8.98
CA PHE A 187 16.97 -18.11 10.36
C PHE A 187 17.73 -19.17 11.19
N ASN A 188 18.48 -20.06 10.55
CA ASN A 188 19.31 -21.10 11.18
C ASN A 188 20.68 -20.51 11.54
N LEU A 189 20.71 -19.65 12.53
CA LEU A 189 21.92 -18.94 12.91
C LEU A 189 22.76 -19.74 13.89
N ASN A 190 24.10 -19.74 13.68
CA ASN A 190 25.06 -20.41 14.55
C ASN A 190 25.68 -19.40 15.53
N PHE A 191 25.28 -19.49 16.79
CA PHE A 191 25.70 -18.57 17.86
C PHE A 191 26.94 -19.03 18.63
N ASN A 192 27.67 -20.09 18.19
CA ASN A 192 28.84 -20.62 18.92
C ASN A 192 29.95 -19.58 19.11
N ASN A 193 30.21 -18.76 18.11
CA ASN A 193 31.13 -17.63 18.15
C ASN A 193 30.79 -16.60 17.03
N ALA A 194 31.38 -15.41 17.08
CA ALA A 194 31.13 -14.33 16.13
C ALA A 194 31.39 -14.74 14.66
N SER A 195 32.47 -15.50 14.41
CA SER A 195 32.81 -15.95 13.05
C SER A 195 31.78 -16.94 12.50
N SER A 196 31.29 -17.86 13.35
CA SER A 196 30.24 -18.82 12.97
C SER A 196 28.91 -18.12 12.72
N LEU A 197 28.58 -17.11 13.53
CA LEU A 197 27.38 -16.31 13.35
C LEU A 197 27.42 -15.55 12.02
N LEU A 198 28.51 -14.84 11.73
CA LEU A 198 28.70 -14.14 10.46
C LEU A 198 28.59 -15.07 9.25
N LYS A 199 29.23 -16.25 9.30
CA LYS A 199 29.12 -17.25 8.24
C LYS A 199 27.69 -17.70 8.02
N SER A 200 26.93 -17.96 9.10
CA SER A 200 25.53 -18.37 8.99
C SER A 200 24.62 -17.26 8.48
N LEU A 201 24.92 -15.99 8.80
CA LEU A 201 24.24 -14.83 8.22
C LEU A 201 24.55 -14.68 6.73
N ASP A 202 25.75 -15.08 6.30
CA ASP A 202 26.21 -14.97 4.92
C ASP A 202 25.80 -16.14 4.01
N GLU A 203 25.18 -17.17 4.56
CA GLU A 203 24.67 -18.28 3.76
C GLU A 203 23.71 -17.82 2.68
N LYS A 204 23.81 -18.47 1.53
CA LYS A 204 22.93 -18.23 0.38
C LYS A 204 21.78 -19.24 0.41
N PRO A 205 20.58 -18.85 -0.03
CA PRO A 205 19.50 -19.80 -0.18
C PRO A 205 19.83 -20.83 -1.28
N ASN A 206 19.35 -22.04 -1.11
CA ASN A 206 19.53 -23.13 -2.08
C ASN A 206 18.53 -23.04 -3.25
N GLU A 207 17.41 -22.38 -3.04
CA GLU A 207 16.32 -22.30 -4.01
C GLU A 207 16.48 -21.10 -4.93
N GLN A 208 16.31 -21.29 -6.24
CA GLN A 208 16.49 -20.24 -7.27
C GLN A 208 15.49 -19.10 -7.15
N TRP A 209 14.34 -19.35 -6.55
CA TRP A 209 13.28 -18.35 -6.32
C TRP A 209 13.46 -17.55 -5.02
N LEU A 210 14.50 -17.87 -4.22
CA LEU A 210 14.87 -17.10 -3.04
C LEU A 210 16.03 -16.15 -3.37
N ARG A 211 15.91 -14.92 -2.92
CA ARG A 211 16.95 -13.90 -3.01
C ARG A 211 17.34 -13.46 -1.61
N ARG A 212 18.62 -13.58 -1.27
CA ARG A 212 19.14 -13.11 0.01
C ARG A 212 18.99 -11.59 0.13
N ILE A 213 18.50 -11.14 1.28
CA ILE A 213 18.57 -9.72 1.68
C ILE A 213 19.93 -9.49 2.29
N ASN A 214 20.69 -8.53 1.78
CA ASN A 214 22.01 -8.18 2.29
C ASN A 214 21.98 -7.25 3.51
N GLU A 215 20.83 -6.63 3.80
CA GLU A 215 20.67 -5.65 4.86
C GLU A 215 19.34 -5.87 5.60
N CYS A 216 19.37 -5.67 6.92
CA CYS A 216 18.12 -5.61 7.70
C CYS A 216 17.43 -4.29 7.38
N GLU A 217 16.34 -4.35 6.65
CA GLU A 217 15.35 -3.30 6.61
C GLU A 217 14.33 -3.65 7.70
N ASP A 218 14.44 -3.01 8.84
CA ASP A 218 13.43 -3.04 9.90
C ASP A 218 12.47 -1.87 9.73
#